data_82cac68c675b81bd82ee0e0cb3647f55
#
_entry.id   82cac68c675b81bd82ee0e0cb3647f55
#
_cell.length_a   1.000
_cell.length_b   1.000
_cell.length_c   1.000
_cell.angle_alpha   90.00
_cell.angle_beta   90.00
_cell.angle_gamma   90.00
#
_symmetry.space_group_name_H-M   'P 1'
#
loop_
_entity.id
_entity.type
_entity.pdbx_description
1 polymer ?
#
loop_
_entity_poly.entity_id
_entity_poly.type
_entity_poly.pdbx_seq_one_letter_code
_entity_poly.pdbx_strand_id
1 'polypeptide(L)'
;MGRRGPPPLPSTMKRARGTLRADRGSPAEPQGTLGVPDPPRGLDARERSEWTSLGERLALMGVLQKEQVEALELLVRAKVRYLRLAAKVREMGEVLSDAKGNLYRNPHAIAMEKAEVEYRRLLLEFGLTPAAATRVRADAAVAENDDATARRFFSLVTGGSKRRRAPRGAEA
;
A
#
# COMPACT_ATOMS: atom_id res chain seq x y z
N MET A 1 -19.83 14.42 -20.24
CA MET A 1 -19.29 13.16 -20.81
C MET A 1 -18.69 12.33 -19.69
N GLY A 2 -19.28 11.16 -19.35
CA GLY A 2 -18.79 10.28 -18.30
C GLY A 2 -17.49 9.59 -18.72
N ARG A 3 -16.48 9.58 -17.84
CA ARG A 3 -15.26 8.79 -18.05
C ARG A 3 -15.60 7.31 -18.04
N ARG A 4 -15.36 6.60 -19.14
CA ARG A 4 -15.51 5.15 -19.21
C ARG A 4 -14.26 4.50 -18.60
N GLY A 5 -14.46 3.58 -17.68
CA GLY A 5 -13.40 2.77 -17.03
C GLY A 5 -13.27 2.99 -15.53
N PRO A 6 -12.53 2.12 -14.83
CA PRO A 6 -12.27 2.27 -13.41
C PRO A 6 -11.48 3.56 -13.14
N PRO A 7 -11.61 4.16 -11.94
CA PRO A 7 -10.86 5.35 -11.58
C PRO A 7 -9.35 5.11 -11.70
N PRO A 8 -8.58 6.11 -12.16
CA PRO A 8 -7.13 5.97 -12.29
C PRO A 8 -6.50 5.79 -10.90
N LEU A 9 -5.58 4.83 -10.78
CA LEU A 9 -4.80 4.64 -9.58
C LEU A 9 -3.88 5.85 -9.32
N PRO A 10 -3.65 6.22 -8.05
CA PRO A 10 -2.68 7.23 -7.66
C PRO A 10 -1.28 6.97 -8.22
N SER A 11 -0.50 8.02 -8.51
CA SER A 11 0.85 7.89 -9.05
C SER A 11 1.82 7.23 -8.08
N THR A 12 1.64 7.41 -6.78
CA THR A 12 2.37 6.66 -5.74
C THR A 12 2.14 5.16 -5.86
N MET A 13 0.89 4.73 -6.05
CA MET A 13 0.58 3.32 -6.29
C MET A 13 1.04 2.82 -7.66
N LYS A 14 0.98 3.67 -8.70
CA LYS A 14 1.53 3.34 -10.02
C LYS A 14 3.05 3.21 -9.96
N ARG A 15 3.72 4.09 -9.20
CA ARG A 15 5.17 4.01 -8.98
C ARG A 15 5.54 2.75 -8.20
N ALA A 16 4.84 2.46 -7.11
CA ALA A 16 5.00 1.23 -6.34
C ALA A 16 4.69 -0.04 -7.16
N ARG A 17 3.90 0.07 -8.23
CA ARG A 17 3.58 -1.00 -9.18
C ARG A 17 4.43 -0.97 -10.46
N GLY A 18 5.40 -0.05 -10.60
CA GLY A 18 6.22 0.12 -11.82
C GLY A 18 5.44 0.47 -13.10
N THR A 19 4.15 0.79 -12.97
CA THR A 19 3.28 1.10 -14.11
C THR A 19 3.20 2.60 -14.40
N LEU A 20 3.97 3.42 -13.68
CA LEU A 20 4.04 4.85 -13.89
C LEU A 20 4.84 5.13 -15.17
N ARG A 21 4.15 5.60 -16.22
CA ARG A 21 4.79 6.13 -17.41
C ARG A 21 4.99 7.63 -17.26
N ALA A 22 6.18 8.12 -17.59
CA ALA A 22 6.54 9.54 -17.47
C ALA A 22 5.61 10.46 -18.28
N ASP A 23 5.10 9.97 -19.41
CA ASP A 23 4.18 10.66 -20.31
C ASP A 23 2.72 10.70 -19.80
N ARG A 24 2.38 9.90 -18.79
CA ARG A 24 1.01 9.77 -18.22
C ARG A 24 0.91 10.13 -16.74
N GLY A 25 1.91 10.80 -16.19
CA GLY A 25 1.81 11.40 -14.88
C GLY A 25 0.68 12.45 -14.85
N SER A 26 -0.12 12.47 -13.81
CA SER A 26 -1.08 13.55 -13.62
C SER A 26 -0.38 14.70 -12.90
N PRO A 27 -0.08 15.83 -13.57
CA PRO A 27 0.61 16.95 -12.92
C PRO A 27 -0.24 17.63 -11.82
N ALA A 28 -1.54 17.32 -11.76
CA ALA A 28 -2.47 17.84 -10.77
C ALA A 28 -2.76 16.85 -9.61
N GLU A 29 -1.98 15.79 -9.48
CA GLU A 29 -2.16 14.83 -8.39
C GLU A 29 -1.58 15.42 -7.09
N PRO A 30 -2.35 15.47 -5.99
CA PRO A 30 -1.84 15.91 -4.70
C PRO A 30 -0.67 15.02 -4.26
N GLN A 31 0.48 15.62 -4.02
CA GLN A 31 1.63 14.92 -3.47
C GLN A 31 1.52 14.92 -1.95
N GLY A 32 1.10 13.80 -1.38
CA GLY A 32 1.06 13.63 0.07
C GLY A 32 2.43 13.29 0.66
N THR A 33 2.58 13.55 1.94
CA THR A 33 3.80 13.22 2.70
C THR A 33 3.80 11.75 3.09
N LEU A 34 4.79 10.97 2.64
CA LEU A 34 4.93 9.57 3.05
C LEU A 34 5.12 9.47 4.57
N GLY A 35 4.46 8.52 5.18
CA GLY A 35 4.60 8.23 6.60
C GLY A 35 3.31 7.75 7.26
N VAL A 36 3.42 7.41 8.54
CA VAL A 36 2.27 7.01 9.34
C VAL A 36 1.53 8.26 9.82
N PRO A 37 0.23 8.39 9.56
CA PRO A 37 -0.56 9.47 10.11
C PRO A 37 -0.78 9.31 11.62
N ASP A 38 -1.03 10.42 12.31
CA ASP A 38 -1.39 10.39 13.72
C ASP A 38 -2.72 9.64 13.93
N PRO A 39 -2.83 8.83 14.98
CA PRO A 39 -4.05 8.06 15.25
C PRO A 39 -5.22 8.99 15.59
N PRO A 40 -6.41 8.80 15.00
CA PRO A 40 -7.58 9.60 15.31
C PRO A 40 -8.05 9.36 16.75
N ARG A 41 -8.74 10.37 17.30
CA ARG A 41 -9.36 10.26 18.62
C ARG A 41 -10.49 9.22 18.57
N GLY A 42 -10.57 8.34 19.57
CA GLY A 42 -11.66 7.35 19.67
C GLY A 42 -11.27 5.93 19.25
N LEU A 43 -10.02 5.66 18.88
CA LEU A 43 -9.54 4.30 18.75
C LEU A 43 -9.38 3.64 20.13
N ASP A 44 -9.85 2.40 20.26
CA ASP A 44 -9.58 1.59 21.44
C ASP A 44 -8.12 1.08 21.50
N ALA A 45 -7.73 0.44 22.60
CA ALA A 45 -6.35 -0.02 22.79
C ALA A 45 -5.91 -1.01 21.71
N ARG A 46 -6.80 -1.90 21.24
CA ARG A 46 -6.51 -2.88 20.20
C ARG A 46 -6.41 -2.21 18.84
N GLU A 47 -7.31 -1.28 18.55
CA GLU A 47 -7.29 -0.50 17.32
C GLU A 47 -6.00 0.36 17.22
N ARG A 48 -5.54 0.96 18.31
CA ARG A 48 -4.27 1.71 18.35
C ARG A 48 -3.06 0.82 18.10
N SER A 49 -3.03 -0.37 18.69
CA SER A 49 -1.95 -1.34 18.44
C SER A 49 -1.91 -1.75 16.96
N GLU A 50 -3.06 -2.00 16.36
CA GLU A 50 -3.16 -2.36 14.95
C GLU A 50 -2.87 -1.16 14.02
N TRP A 51 -3.22 0.07 14.45
CA TRP A 51 -2.86 1.30 13.74
C TRP A 51 -1.36 1.43 13.57
N THR A 52 -0.61 1.31 14.66
CA THR A 52 0.85 1.38 14.64
C THR A 52 1.43 0.28 13.74
N SER A 53 1.03 -0.97 13.97
CA SER A 53 1.57 -2.12 13.24
C SER A 53 1.28 -2.08 11.73
N LEU A 54 0.05 -1.74 11.34
CA LEU A 54 -0.33 -1.62 9.92
C LEU A 54 0.28 -0.36 9.29
N GLY A 55 0.27 0.75 10.02
CA GLY A 55 0.83 2.01 9.58
C GLY A 55 2.33 1.90 9.25
N GLU A 56 3.11 1.31 10.16
CA GLU A 56 4.55 1.07 9.94
C GLU A 56 4.80 0.18 8.72
N ARG A 57 4.04 -0.91 8.57
CA ARG A 57 4.18 -1.81 7.42
C ARG A 57 3.87 -1.12 6.10
N LEU A 58 2.80 -0.31 6.05
CA LEU A 58 2.42 0.43 4.85
C LEU A 58 3.38 1.58 4.55
N ALA A 59 3.92 2.23 5.57
CA ALA A 59 4.94 3.25 5.42
C ALA A 59 6.25 2.67 4.87
N LEU A 60 6.69 1.50 5.38
CA LEU A 60 7.85 0.77 4.85
C LEU A 60 7.67 0.34 3.39
N MET A 61 6.43 0.06 2.98
CA MET A 61 6.10 -0.23 1.57
C MET A 61 6.02 1.04 0.70
N GLY A 62 6.13 2.24 1.29
CA GLY A 62 6.00 3.51 0.57
C GLY A 62 4.60 3.78 -0.01
N VAL A 63 3.56 3.14 0.56
CA VAL A 63 2.19 3.23 0.05
C VAL A 63 1.36 4.23 0.85
N LEU A 64 1.67 4.43 2.14
CA LEU A 64 0.89 5.25 3.05
C LEU A 64 1.38 6.69 3.08
N GLN A 65 0.44 7.62 2.95
CA GLN A 65 0.63 9.06 3.11
C GLN A 65 -0.04 9.53 4.40
N LYS A 66 0.52 10.56 5.04
CA LYS A 66 -0.02 11.13 6.30
C LYS A 66 -1.44 11.66 6.17
N GLU A 67 -1.84 12.03 4.97
CA GLU A 67 -3.16 12.55 4.64
C GLU A 67 -4.23 11.43 4.54
N GLN A 68 -3.83 10.15 4.56
CA GLN A 68 -4.74 9.00 4.39
C GLN A 68 -5.23 8.44 5.74
N VAL A 69 -5.58 9.31 6.68
CA VAL A 69 -6.05 8.94 8.02
C VAL A 69 -7.27 8.03 7.95
N GLU A 70 -8.31 8.44 7.21
CA GLU A 70 -9.60 7.75 7.14
C GLU A 70 -9.46 6.37 6.47
N ALA A 71 -8.61 6.27 5.45
CA ALA A 71 -8.37 5.02 4.76
C ALA A 71 -7.69 3.98 5.68
N LEU A 72 -6.68 4.42 6.44
CA LEU A 72 -6.03 3.56 7.44
C LEU A 72 -6.99 3.21 8.59
N GLU A 73 -7.84 4.15 9.02
CA GLU A 73 -8.85 3.90 10.05
C GLU A 73 -9.83 2.80 9.63
N LEU A 74 -10.34 2.86 8.41
CA LEU A 74 -11.23 1.82 7.87
C LEU A 74 -10.54 0.46 7.83
N LEU A 75 -9.29 0.38 7.40
CA LEU A 75 -8.51 -0.86 7.37
C LEU A 75 -8.32 -1.44 8.78
N VAL A 76 -7.96 -0.62 9.75
CA VAL A 76 -7.76 -1.02 11.16
C VAL A 76 -9.07 -1.52 11.76
N ARG A 77 -10.17 -0.76 11.60
CA ARG A 77 -11.49 -1.13 12.14
C ARG A 77 -12.02 -2.42 11.50
N ALA A 78 -11.87 -2.60 10.19
CA ALA A 78 -12.25 -3.83 9.50
C ALA A 78 -11.45 -5.03 10.05
N LYS A 79 -10.14 -4.90 10.24
CA LYS A 79 -9.30 -5.95 10.84
C LYS A 79 -9.75 -6.30 12.25
N VAL A 80 -9.90 -5.30 13.12
CA VAL A 80 -10.28 -5.53 14.52
C VAL A 80 -11.67 -6.12 14.63
N ARG A 81 -12.62 -5.67 13.82
CA ARG A 81 -13.97 -6.23 13.74
C ARG A 81 -13.94 -7.71 13.36
N TYR A 82 -13.21 -8.05 12.28
CA TYR A 82 -13.02 -9.45 11.89
C TYR A 82 -12.43 -10.30 13.02
N LEU A 83 -11.36 -9.84 13.67
CA LEU A 83 -10.70 -10.58 14.75
C LEU A 83 -11.60 -10.77 15.98
N ARG A 84 -12.44 -9.78 16.31
CA ARG A 84 -13.41 -9.88 17.43
C ARG A 84 -14.50 -10.91 17.13
N LEU A 85 -15.03 -10.91 15.91
CA LEU A 85 -16.05 -11.86 15.49
C LEU A 85 -15.46 -13.29 15.39
N ALA A 86 -14.26 -13.43 14.85
CA ALA A 86 -13.56 -14.70 14.80
C ALA A 86 -13.29 -15.29 16.20
N ALA A 87 -12.97 -14.45 17.18
CA ALA A 87 -12.83 -14.90 18.58
C ALA A 87 -14.16 -15.43 19.14
N LYS A 88 -15.28 -14.73 18.90
CA LYS A 88 -16.62 -15.18 19.34
C LYS A 88 -17.05 -16.48 18.67
N VAL A 89 -16.77 -16.63 17.36
CA VAL A 89 -17.08 -17.87 16.64
C VAL A 89 -16.23 -19.02 17.16
N ARG A 90 -14.96 -18.78 17.48
CA ARG A 90 -14.09 -19.81 18.08
C ARG A 90 -14.59 -20.26 19.46
N GLU A 91 -15.13 -19.35 20.24
CA GLU A 91 -15.67 -19.64 21.59
C GLU A 91 -17.02 -20.38 21.50
N MET A 92 -17.92 -19.94 20.66
CA MET A 92 -19.32 -20.40 20.61
C MET A 92 -19.56 -21.52 19.59
N GLY A 93 -18.67 -21.70 18.62
CA GLY A 93 -18.86 -22.58 17.46
C GLY A 93 -19.59 -21.91 16.30
N GLU A 94 -19.53 -22.56 15.13
CA GLU A 94 -20.18 -22.06 13.89
C GLU A 94 -21.68 -22.36 13.86
N VAL A 95 -22.11 -23.40 14.59
CA VAL A 95 -23.48 -23.86 14.71
C VAL A 95 -23.89 -23.83 16.18
N LEU A 96 -25.05 -23.28 16.44
CA LEU A 96 -25.65 -23.20 17.77
C LEU A 96 -26.94 -24.04 17.79
N SER A 97 -27.38 -24.44 19.00
CA SER A 97 -28.66 -25.08 19.21
C SER A 97 -29.58 -24.20 20.04
N ASP A 98 -30.87 -24.21 19.71
CA ASP A 98 -31.90 -23.54 20.52
C ASP A 98 -32.29 -24.41 21.72
N ALA A 99 -33.17 -23.89 22.57
CA ALA A 99 -33.71 -24.62 23.72
C ALA A 99 -34.52 -25.86 23.35
N LYS A 100 -34.94 -26.00 22.09
CA LYS A 100 -35.70 -27.16 21.55
C LYS A 100 -34.77 -28.17 20.85
N GLY A 101 -33.43 -27.90 20.82
CA GLY A 101 -32.45 -28.76 20.16
C GLY A 101 -32.30 -28.52 18.64
N ASN A 102 -32.99 -27.52 18.05
CA ASN A 102 -32.81 -27.22 16.64
C ASN A 102 -31.45 -26.54 16.41
N LEU A 103 -30.74 -27.01 15.39
CA LEU A 103 -29.46 -26.42 15.01
C LEU A 103 -29.68 -25.23 14.09
N TYR A 104 -28.95 -24.14 14.36
CA TYR A 104 -28.92 -22.96 13.51
C TYR A 104 -27.55 -22.37 13.41
N ARG A 105 -27.30 -21.66 12.31
CA ARG A 105 -26.02 -21.04 12.07
C ARG A 105 -25.79 -19.86 13.03
N ASN A 106 -24.61 -19.81 13.64
CA ASN A 106 -24.23 -18.74 14.55
C ASN A 106 -24.28 -17.37 13.83
N PRO A 107 -25.05 -16.40 14.29
CA PRO A 107 -25.10 -15.06 13.71
C PRO A 107 -23.73 -14.37 13.66
N HIS A 108 -22.86 -14.66 14.64
CA HIS A 108 -21.47 -14.14 14.64
C HIS A 108 -20.65 -14.74 13.50
N ALA A 109 -20.88 -15.99 13.08
CA ALA A 109 -20.21 -16.59 11.94
C ALA A 109 -20.60 -15.89 10.62
N ILE A 110 -21.89 -15.58 10.45
CA ILE A 110 -22.37 -14.82 9.29
C ILE A 110 -21.76 -13.41 9.25
N ALA A 111 -21.70 -12.75 10.42
CA ALA A 111 -21.12 -11.42 10.53
C ALA A 111 -19.60 -11.44 10.29
N MET A 112 -18.91 -12.49 10.74
CA MET A 112 -17.46 -12.70 10.54
C MET A 112 -17.14 -12.84 9.04
N GLU A 113 -17.90 -13.64 8.30
CA GLU A 113 -17.69 -13.79 6.85
C GLU A 113 -17.83 -12.45 6.10
N LYS A 114 -18.84 -11.66 6.45
CA LYS A 114 -19.01 -10.32 5.87
C LYS A 114 -17.81 -9.41 6.20
N ALA A 115 -17.36 -9.43 7.45
CA ALA A 115 -16.22 -8.63 7.88
C ALA A 115 -14.90 -9.10 7.22
N GLU A 116 -14.76 -10.42 6.98
CA GLU A 116 -13.61 -10.98 6.25
C GLU A 116 -13.56 -10.49 4.80
N VAL A 117 -14.69 -10.51 4.10
CA VAL A 117 -14.79 -10.02 2.71
C VAL A 117 -14.40 -8.54 2.63
N GLU A 118 -14.92 -7.72 3.55
CA GLU A 118 -14.60 -6.30 3.64
C GLU A 118 -13.10 -6.07 3.91
N TYR A 119 -12.56 -6.76 4.90
CA TYR A 119 -11.13 -6.67 5.24
C TYR A 119 -10.24 -7.14 4.10
N ARG A 120 -10.58 -8.24 3.43
CA ARG A 120 -9.85 -8.75 2.25
C ARG A 120 -9.83 -7.75 1.11
N ARG A 121 -10.95 -7.07 0.86
CA ARG A 121 -11.04 -6.01 -0.14
C ARG A 121 -10.07 -4.87 0.17
N LEU A 122 -10.05 -4.39 1.41
CA LEU A 122 -9.13 -3.34 1.84
C LEU A 122 -7.66 -3.78 1.75
N LEU A 123 -7.34 -5.03 2.10
CA LEU A 123 -5.99 -5.58 1.91
C LEU A 123 -5.53 -5.53 0.45
N LEU A 124 -6.43 -5.78 -0.50
CA LEU A 124 -6.12 -5.68 -1.94
C LEU A 124 -5.91 -4.22 -2.36
N GLU A 125 -6.71 -3.29 -1.86
CA GLU A 125 -6.59 -1.86 -2.14
C GLU A 125 -5.25 -1.31 -1.65
N PHE A 126 -4.82 -1.69 -0.44
CA PHE A 126 -3.53 -1.29 0.14
C PHE A 126 -2.32 -2.11 -0.35
N GLY A 127 -2.53 -3.10 -1.21
CA GLY A 127 -1.43 -3.93 -1.72
C GLY A 127 -0.82 -4.90 -0.71
N LEU A 128 -1.52 -5.21 0.39
CA LEU A 128 -1.04 -6.08 1.48
C LEU A 128 -1.17 -7.59 1.21
N THR A 129 -1.65 -7.99 0.04
CA THR A 129 -1.72 -9.41 -0.34
C THR A 129 -0.41 -9.87 -0.99
N PRO A 130 -0.02 -11.17 -0.90
CA PRO A 130 1.19 -11.70 -1.53
C PRO A 130 1.29 -11.39 -3.02
N ALA A 131 0.19 -11.51 -3.76
CA ALA A 131 0.14 -11.19 -5.19
C ALA A 131 0.36 -9.69 -5.47
N ALA A 132 -0.11 -8.81 -4.59
CA ALA A 132 0.13 -7.38 -4.71
C ALA A 132 1.56 -7.02 -4.25
N ALA A 133 2.06 -7.66 -3.19
CA ALA A 133 3.42 -7.45 -2.69
C ALA A 133 4.49 -7.94 -3.67
N THR A 134 4.25 -9.04 -4.38
CA THR A 134 5.15 -9.54 -5.43
C THR A 134 5.22 -8.56 -6.61
N ARG A 135 4.10 -7.96 -7.00
CA ARG A 135 4.07 -6.91 -8.02
C ARG A 135 4.83 -5.67 -7.57
N VAL A 136 4.63 -5.20 -6.33
CA VAL A 136 5.35 -4.05 -5.76
C VAL A 136 6.87 -4.27 -5.75
N ARG A 137 7.36 -5.48 -5.41
CA ARG A 137 8.80 -5.80 -5.41
C ARG A 137 9.39 -5.96 -6.81
N ALA A 138 8.68 -6.62 -7.71
CA ALA A 138 9.13 -6.75 -9.11
C ALA A 138 9.24 -5.39 -9.78
N ASP A 139 8.28 -4.51 -9.51
CA ASP A 139 8.20 -3.18 -10.09
C ASP A 139 9.25 -2.22 -9.48
N ALA A 140 9.56 -2.36 -8.18
CA ALA A 140 10.64 -1.61 -7.54
C ALA A 140 12.02 -2.00 -8.10
N ALA A 141 12.26 -3.30 -8.36
CA ALA A 141 13.49 -3.79 -8.96
C ALA A 141 13.66 -3.32 -10.42
N VAL A 142 12.56 -3.23 -11.18
CA VAL A 142 12.57 -2.67 -12.54
C VAL A 142 12.86 -1.17 -12.53
N ALA A 143 12.23 -0.42 -11.62
CA ALA A 143 12.47 1.02 -11.49
C ALA A 143 13.91 1.34 -11.05
N GLU A 144 14.50 0.53 -10.16
CA GLU A 144 15.90 0.68 -9.74
C GLU A 144 16.89 0.34 -10.86
N ASN A 145 16.59 -0.66 -11.69
CA ASN A 145 17.37 -0.98 -12.89
C ASN A 145 17.24 0.09 -13.98
N ASP A 146 16.05 0.66 -14.18
CA ASP A 146 15.85 1.74 -15.15
C ASP A 146 16.58 3.01 -14.72
N ASP A 147 16.58 3.36 -13.44
CA ASP A 147 17.35 4.48 -12.90
C ASP A 147 18.87 4.24 -13.01
N ALA A 148 19.35 3.03 -12.75
CA ALA A 148 20.75 2.67 -12.91
C ALA A 148 21.17 2.69 -14.39
N THR A 149 20.31 2.26 -15.31
CA THR A 149 20.54 2.29 -16.75
C THR A 149 20.52 3.73 -17.27
N ALA A 150 19.58 4.55 -16.83
CA ALA A 150 19.53 5.97 -17.15
C ALA A 150 20.77 6.72 -16.65
N ARG A 151 21.23 6.48 -15.41
CA ARG A 151 22.48 7.07 -14.87
C ARG A 151 23.71 6.64 -15.65
N ARG A 152 23.81 5.35 -16.07
CA ARG A 152 24.89 4.87 -16.94
C ARG A 152 24.84 5.52 -18.31
N PHE A 153 23.66 5.65 -18.92
CA PHE A 153 23.50 6.34 -20.20
C PHE A 153 23.90 7.82 -20.10
N PHE A 154 23.44 8.55 -19.09
CA PHE A 154 23.84 9.94 -18.85
C PHE A 154 25.34 10.08 -18.60
N SER A 155 25.96 9.16 -17.86
CA SER A 155 27.41 9.19 -17.64
C SER A 155 28.23 8.95 -18.90
N LEU A 156 27.74 8.11 -19.82
CA LEU A 156 28.36 7.86 -21.12
C LEU A 156 28.20 9.05 -22.08
N VAL A 157 27.03 9.69 -22.07
CA VAL A 157 26.76 10.86 -22.94
C VAL A 157 27.47 12.13 -22.42
N THR A 158 27.55 12.33 -21.10
CA THR A 158 28.21 13.51 -20.52
C THR A 158 29.72 13.32 -20.29
N GLY A 159 30.21 12.08 -20.22
CA GLY A 159 31.64 11.74 -19.99
C GLY A 159 32.55 11.95 -21.22
N GLY A 160 31.98 12.26 -22.38
CA GLY A 160 32.73 12.38 -23.65
C GLY A 160 33.44 13.70 -23.92
N SER A 161 33.42 14.68 -23.02
CA SER A 161 34.01 16.00 -23.28
C SER A 161 34.97 16.53 -22.19
N LYS A 162 35.90 15.69 -21.75
CA LYS A 162 37.15 16.21 -21.16
C LYS A 162 38.30 16.05 -22.13
N ARG A 163 38.35 16.91 -23.16
CA ARG A 163 39.58 17.17 -23.90
C ARG A 163 40.59 17.71 -22.89
N ARG A 164 41.60 16.91 -22.60
CA ARG A 164 42.83 17.31 -21.93
C ARG A 164 43.45 18.42 -22.73
N ARG A 165 43.43 19.64 -22.25
CA ARG A 165 44.27 20.75 -22.70
C ARG A 165 45.67 20.45 -22.16
N ALA A 166 46.59 20.06 -23.01
CA ALA A 166 48.01 19.91 -22.69
C ALA A 166 48.60 21.28 -22.28
N PRO A 167 49.51 21.35 -21.30
CA PRO A 167 50.21 22.56 -20.99
C PRO A 167 51.22 22.84 -22.09
N ARG A 168 51.13 24.03 -22.72
CA ARG A 168 52.19 24.54 -23.60
C ARG A 168 53.39 24.84 -22.71
N GLY A 169 54.54 24.25 -23.12
CA GLY A 169 55.81 24.44 -22.49
C GLY A 169 56.28 25.89 -22.55
N ALA A 170 56.98 26.28 -21.50
CA ALA A 170 57.83 27.44 -21.45
C ALA A 170 59.16 27.10 -22.15
N GLU A 171 59.53 27.87 -23.14
CA GLU A 171 60.91 27.96 -23.62
C GLU A 171 61.39 29.38 -23.51
N ALA A 172 62.60 29.45 -22.95
CA ALA A 172 63.64 30.49 -22.93
C ALA A 172 63.38 31.81 -22.26
#